data_d832e83558f4f649be9001e84c1faa58
#
_entry.id   d832e83558f4f649be9001e84c1faa58
#
_cell.length_a   1.000
_cell.length_b   1.000
_cell.length_c   1.000
_cell.angle_alpha   90.00
_cell.angle_beta   90.00
_cell.angle_gamma   90.00
#
_symmetry.space_group_name_H-M   'P 1'
#
loop_
_entity.id
_entity.type
_entity.pdbx_description
1 polymer ?
#
loop_
_entity_poly.entity_id
_entity_poly.type
_entity_poly.pdbx_seq_one_letter_code
_entity_poly.pdbx_strand_id
1 'polypeptide(L)'
;MGLLRSACAMLAAATAGPAFAAAPDPACAQIRARIDDSAAKTMKQGSPAMLIQAARNGRPLFNRAYGLADVEHGTALDPGSPFALASVTKQFTAALILQLVEQGKLKLDDPLAKHVPEITVARNVTVYQLLVQTSG
;
A
#
# COMPACT_ATOMS: atom_id res chain seq x y z
N MET A 1 -4.62 10.71 50.69
CA MET A 1 -4.95 9.27 50.52
C MET A 1 -5.96 9.21 49.37
N GLY A 2 -5.53 8.87 48.19
CA GLY A 2 -6.37 8.79 46.98
C GLY A 2 -5.71 7.83 46.02
N LEU A 3 -6.34 6.66 45.83
CA LEU A 3 -5.87 5.53 45.04
C LEU A 3 -5.88 5.88 43.54
N LEU A 4 -4.71 5.89 42.90
CA LEU A 4 -4.58 5.76 41.47
C LEU A 4 -4.97 4.36 41.05
N ARG A 5 -6.09 4.21 40.41
CA ARG A 5 -6.46 2.99 39.69
C ARG A 5 -5.84 3.01 38.30
N SER A 6 -4.85 2.16 38.10
CA SER A 6 -4.30 1.82 36.77
C SER A 6 -5.41 1.27 35.88
N ALA A 7 -5.72 2.02 34.81
CA ALA A 7 -6.47 1.49 33.68
C ALA A 7 -5.51 0.65 32.83
N CYS A 8 -5.58 -0.66 33.00
CA CYS A 8 -4.92 -1.61 32.11
C CYS A 8 -5.64 -1.60 30.76
N ALA A 9 -5.06 -0.94 29.77
CA ALA A 9 -5.56 -0.97 28.41
C ALA A 9 -5.39 -2.40 27.87
N MET A 10 -6.49 -3.13 27.72
CA MET A 10 -6.53 -4.38 26.98
C MET A 10 -6.23 -4.08 25.52
N LEU A 11 -5.04 -4.44 25.10
CA LEU A 11 -4.68 -4.54 23.70
C LEU A 11 -5.49 -5.69 23.12
N ALA A 12 -6.59 -5.38 22.41
CA ALA A 12 -7.34 -6.38 21.68
C ALA A 12 -6.43 -6.92 20.57
N ALA A 13 -5.93 -8.13 20.76
CA ALA A 13 -5.27 -8.87 19.70
C ALA A 13 -6.30 -9.04 18.57
N ALA A 14 -6.07 -8.35 17.44
CA ALA A 14 -6.81 -8.61 16.23
C ALA A 14 -6.47 -10.04 15.79
N THR A 15 -7.37 -10.97 16.10
CA THR A 15 -7.32 -12.31 15.53
C THR A 15 -7.49 -12.16 14.04
N ALA A 16 -6.46 -12.56 13.28
CA ALA A 16 -6.56 -12.71 11.83
C ALA A 16 -7.80 -13.57 11.56
N GLY A 17 -8.84 -12.95 11.02
CA GLY A 17 -10.07 -13.63 10.65
C GLY A 17 -9.76 -14.72 9.61
N PRO A 18 -10.61 -15.75 9.50
CA PRO A 18 -10.39 -16.87 8.60
C PRO A 18 -10.22 -16.37 7.16
N ALA A 19 -9.21 -16.92 6.47
CA ALA A 19 -8.96 -16.66 5.08
C ALA A 19 -10.27 -16.76 4.28
N PHE A 20 -10.62 -15.69 3.58
CA PHE A 20 -11.87 -15.53 2.85
C PHE A 20 -12.06 -16.61 1.79
N ALA A 21 -12.72 -17.68 2.15
CA ALA A 21 -13.29 -18.62 1.19
C ALA A 21 -14.62 -18.03 0.68
N ALA A 22 -14.56 -17.13 -0.30
CA ALA A 22 -15.74 -16.71 -1.02
C ALA A 22 -16.26 -17.89 -1.85
N ALA A 23 -17.55 -18.23 -1.71
CA ALA A 23 -18.19 -19.17 -2.62
C ALA A 23 -18.00 -18.69 -4.07
N PRO A 24 -17.62 -19.56 -5.01
CA PRO A 24 -17.30 -19.14 -6.37
C PRO A 24 -18.56 -18.66 -7.08
N ASP A 25 -18.64 -17.35 -7.33
CA ASP A 25 -19.62 -16.79 -8.26
C ASP A 25 -19.27 -17.31 -9.66
N PRO A 26 -20.21 -17.97 -10.39
CA PRO A 26 -19.95 -18.50 -11.73
C PRO A 26 -19.46 -17.44 -12.73
N ALA A 27 -19.92 -16.20 -12.61
CA ALA A 27 -19.46 -15.08 -13.42
C ALA A 27 -17.99 -14.76 -13.16
N CYS A 28 -17.50 -14.99 -11.95
CA CYS A 28 -16.10 -14.81 -11.59
C CYS A 28 -15.21 -15.97 -12.08
N ALA A 29 -15.75 -17.16 -12.31
CA ALA A 29 -14.98 -18.30 -12.77
C ALA A 29 -14.38 -18.05 -14.16
N GLN A 30 -15.15 -17.47 -15.09
CA GLN A 30 -14.66 -17.12 -16.43
C GLN A 30 -13.59 -16.01 -16.38
N ILE A 31 -13.78 -15.00 -15.53
CA ILE A 31 -12.79 -13.95 -15.35
C ILE A 31 -11.50 -14.51 -14.78
N ARG A 32 -11.58 -15.40 -13.80
CA ARG A 32 -10.42 -16.10 -13.23
C ARG A 32 -9.65 -16.86 -14.30
N ALA A 33 -10.34 -17.70 -15.08
CA ALA A 33 -9.71 -18.49 -16.13
C ALA A 33 -8.99 -17.60 -17.15
N ARG A 34 -9.57 -16.48 -17.55
CA ARG A 34 -8.93 -15.50 -18.45
C ARG A 34 -7.70 -14.85 -17.83
N ILE A 35 -7.73 -14.54 -16.54
CA ILE A 35 -6.58 -13.97 -15.83
C ILE A 35 -5.48 -15.01 -15.72
N ASP A 36 -5.81 -16.25 -15.32
CA ASP A 36 -4.85 -17.35 -15.21
C ASP A 36 -4.18 -17.65 -16.57
N ASP A 37 -4.96 -17.70 -17.66
CA ASP A 37 -4.44 -17.88 -19.02
C ASP A 37 -3.54 -16.69 -19.46
N SER A 38 -3.96 -15.47 -19.19
CA SER A 38 -3.16 -14.27 -19.49
C SER A 38 -1.86 -14.24 -18.69
N ALA A 39 -1.93 -14.57 -17.40
CA ALA A 39 -0.75 -14.66 -16.56
C ALA A 39 0.21 -15.75 -17.05
N ALA A 40 -0.29 -16.94 -17.38
CA ALA A 40 0.53 -18.03 -17.91
C ALA A 40 1.24 -17.67 -19.23
N LYS A 41 0.59 -16.86 -20.10
CA LYS A 41 1.19 -16.36 -21.32
C LYS A 41 2.24 -15.28 -21.12
N THR A 42 2.05 -14.46 -20.10
CA THR A 42 2.90 -13.29 -19.80
C THR A 42 4.07 -13.65 -18.90
N MET A 43 3.84 -14.55 -17.93
CA MET A 43 4.85 -14.96 -16.96
C MET A 43 5.83 -15.94 -17.60
N LYS A 44 7.00 -15.43 -17.97
CA LYS A 44 8.14 -16.21 -18.44
C LYS A 44 9.13 -16.42 -17.31
N GLN A 45 10.06 -17.35 -17.48
CA GLN A 45 11.16 -17.52 -16.53
C GLN A 45 11.90 -16.18 -16.35
N GLY A 46 12.05 -15.71 -15.10
CA GLY A 46 12.64 -14.42 -14.77
C GLY A 46 11.68 -13.22 -14.84
N SER A 47 10.40 -13.44 -15.13
CA SER A 47 9.41 -12.35 -15.02
C SER A 47 9.20 -11.92 -13.57
N PRO A 48 8.90 -10.62 -13.31
CA PRO A 48 8.55 -10.17 -11.97
C PRO A 48 7.37 -10.94 -11.41
N ALA A 49 7.39 -11.21 -10.11
CA ALA A 49 6.25 -11.79 -9.42
C ALA A 49 5.04 -10.85 -9.46
N MET A 50 3.84 -11.42 -9.56
CA MET A 50 2.60 -10.66 -9.67
C MET A 50 1.54 -11.21 -8.73
N LEU A 51 0.92 -10.33 -7.96
CA LEU A 51 -0.26 -10.62 -7.16
C LEU A 51 -1.45 -9.87 -7.74
N ILE A 52 -2.52 -10.60 -8.07
CA ILE A 52 -3.77 -10.02 -8.56
C ILE A 52 -4.87 -10.31 -7.55
N GLN A 53 -5.51 -9.25 -7.07
CA GLN A 53 -6.66 -9.33 -6.22
C GLN A 53 -7.81 -8.54 -6.83
N ALA A 54 -9.01 -9.08 -6.79
CA ALA A 54 -10.24 -8.36 -7.13
C ALA A 54 -11.26 -8.49 -6.02
N ALA A 55 -11.99 -7.41 -5.78
CA ALA A 55 -13.05 -7.35 -4.79
C ALA A 55 -14.26 -6.60 -5.37
N ARG A 56 -15.46 -6.94 -4.88
CA ARG A 56 -16.72 -6.25 -5.18
C ARG A 56 -17.45 -5.96 -3.86
N ASN A 57 -17.81 -4.71 -3.63
CA ASN A 57 -18.52 -4.28 -2.42
C ASN A 57 -17.81 -4.75 -1.12
N GLY A 58 -16.50 -4.60 -1.07
CA GLY A 58 -15.67 -5.01 0.07
C GLY A 58 -15.46 -6.53 0.22
N ARG A 59 -16.04 -7.35 -0.68
CA ARG A 59 -15.86 -8.81 -0.67
C ARG A 59 -14.83 -9.22 -1.71
N PRO A 60 -13.78 -9.98 -1.35
CA PRO A 60 -12.81 -10.47 -2.32
C PRO A 60 -13.49 -11.49 -3.24
N LEU A 61 -13.28 -11.31 -4.55
CA LEU A 61 -13.74 -12.24 -5.59
C LEU A 61 -12.67 -13.30 -5.88
N PHE A 62 -11.43 -12.89 -5.93
CA PHE A 62 -10.28 -13.77 -6.02
C PHE A 62 -8.99 -13.08 -5.55
N ASN A 63 -8.00 -13.89 -5.21
CA ASN A 63 -6.65 -13.50 -4.87
C ASN A 63 -5.72 -14.55 -5.49
N ARG A 64 -4.80 -14.14 -6.39
CA ARG A 64 -3.91 -15.02 -7.15
C ARG A 64 -2.50 -14.47 -7.16
N ALA A 65 -1.55 -15.36 -6.89
CA ALA A 65 -0.13 -15.08 -6.97
C ALA A 65 0.49 -15.86 -8.14
N TYR A 66 1.41 -15.23 -8.85
CA TYR A 66 2.12 -15.78 -10.00
C TYR A 66 3.61 -15.47 -9.89
N GLY A 67 4.45 -16.44 -10.24
CA GLY A 67 5.90 -16.30 -10.23
C GLY A 67 6.54 -16.59 -8.87
N LEU A 68 7.75 -16.13 -8.69
CA LEU A 68 8.58 -16.39 -7.50
C LEU A 68 8.71 -15.15 -6.63
N ALA A 69 8.54 -15.31 -5.32
CA ALA A 69 8.84 -14.28 -4.33
C ALA A 69 10.35 -14.09 -4.18
N ASP A 70 11.09 -15.18 -4.33
CA ASP A 70 12.54 -15.23 -4.27
C ASP A 70 13.05 -16.09 -5.43
N VAL A 71 13.73 -15.45 -6.37
CA VAL A 71 14.25 -16.10 -7.57
C VAL A 71 15.47 -16.95 -7.26
N GLU A 72 16.30 -16.51 -6.30
CA GLU A 72 17.56 -17.20 -5.95
C GLU A 72 17.28 -18.54 -5.28
N HIS A 73 16.26 -18.60 -4.43
CA HIS A 73 15.87 -19.81 -3.71
C HIS A 73 14.68 -20.56 -4.34
N GLY A 74 14.15 -20.07 -5.46
CA GLY A 74 13.01 -20.68 -6.13
C GLY A 74 11.70 -20.67 -5.32
N THR A 75 11.56 -19.74 -4.36
CA THR A 75 10.39 -19.67 -3.49
C THR A 75 9.19 -19.10 -4.24
N ALA A 76 8.10 -19.85 -4.33
CA ALA A 76 6.88 -19.41 -4.99
C ALA A 76 6.26 -18.20 -4.26
N LEU A 77 5.68 -17.29 -5.04
CA LEU A 77 4.90 -16.19 -4.47
C LEU A 77 3.59 -16.73 -3.87
N ASP A 78 3.29 -16.33 -2.66
CA ASP A 78 2.04 -16.62 -1.96
C ASP A 78 1.16 -15.35 -1.87
N PRO A 79 -0.19 -15.46 -1.89
CA PRO A 79 -1.08 -14.32 -1.70
C PRO A 79 -0.88 -13.53 -0.41
N GLY A 80 -0.27 -14.12 0.61
CA GLY A 80 0.11 -13.47 1.87
C GLY A 80 1.53 -12.91 1.89
N SER A 81 2.29 -13.04 0.79
CA SER A 81 3.65 -12.51 0.72
C SER A 81 3.67 -10.98 0.88
N PRO A 82 4.65 -10.43 1.60
CA PRO A 82 4.78 -8.99 1.73
C PRO A 82 5.25 -8.37 0.41
N PHE A 83 4.68 -7.19 0.10
CA PHE A 83 5.08 -6.37 -1.03
C PHE A 83 5.53 -4.99 -0.58
N ALA A 84 6.54 -4.44 -1.24
CA ALA A 84 6.88 -3.04 -1.10
C ALA A 84 5.73 -2.19 -1.68
N LEU A 85 5.24 -1.24 -0.89
CA LEU A 85 4.13 -0.36 -1.30
C LEU A 85 4.49 0.61 -2.42
N ALA A 86 5.79 0.79 -2.69
CA ALA A 86 6.30 1.72 -3.70
C ALA A 86 5.58 3.08 -3.61
N SER A 87 5.01 3.60 -4.70
CA SER A 87 4.35 4.91 -4.73
C SER A 87 3.07 5.01 -3.90
N VAL A 88 2.49 3.91 -3.45
CA VAL A 88 1.38 3.94 -2.47
C VAL A 88 1.83 4.63 -1.18
N THR A 89 3.12 4.59 -0.84
CA THR A 89 3.73 5.33 0.29
C THR A 89 3.46 6.83 0.23
N LYS A 90 3.29 7.42 -0.97
CA LYS A 90 3.09 8.87 -1.11
C LYS A 90 1.85 9.39 -0.37
N GLN A 91 0.78 8.61 -0.31
CA GLN A 91 -0.43 8.99 0.43
C GLN A 91 -0.18 9.06 1.94
N PHE A 92 0.67 8.20 2.49
CA PHE A 92 1.05 8.27 3.90
C PHE A 92 1.91 9.50 4.17
N THR A 93 2.86 9.82 3.29
CA THR A 93 3.65 11.05 3.37
C THR A 93 2.74 12.27 3.30
N ALA A 94 1.79 12.31 2.35
CA ALA A 94 0.84 13.41 2.23
C ALA A 94 0.00 13.58 3.50
N ALA A 95 -0.50 12.49 4.09
CA ALA A 95 -1.26 12.55 5.33
C ALA A 95 -0.42 13.13 6.49
N LEU A 96 0.84 12.73 6.63
CA LEU A 96 1.74 13.28 7.65
C LEU A 96 2.01 14.79 7.43
N ILE A 97 2.23 15.21 6.18
CA ILE A 97 2.43 16.63 5.85
C ILE A 97 1.16 17.44 6.19
N LEU A 98 -0.03 16.94 5.85
CA LEU A 98 -1.29 17.62 6.17
C LEU A 98 -1.52 17.71 7.69
N GLN A 99 -1.13 16.70 8.46
CA GLN A 99 -1.16 16.80 9.93
C GLN A 99 -0.24 17.92 10.46
N LEU A 100 0.93 18.12 9.84
CA LEU A 100 1.82 19.22 10.21
C LEU A 100 1.22 20.59 9.83
N VAL A 101 0.48 20.65 8.71
CA VAL A 101 -0.27 21.86 8.33
C VAL A 101 -1.36 22.16 9.36
N GLU A 102 -2.16 21.18 9.75
CA GLU A 102 -3.20 21.32 10.78
C GLU A 102 -2.63 21.79 12.12
N GLN A 103 -1.44 21.32 12.48
CA GLN A 103 -0.72 21.75 13.68
C GLN A 103 -0.05 23.14 13.54
N GLY A 104 -0.17 23.81 12.39
CA GLY A 104 0.44 25.10 12.11
C GLY A 104 1.97 25.08 12.01
N LYS A 105 2.59 23.88 11.88
CA LYS A 105 4.05 23.73 11.82
C LYS A 105 4.63 24.04 10.44
N LEU A 106 3.82 23.91 9.39
CA LEU A 106 4.15 24.32 8.02
C LEU A 106 2.88 24.77 7.29
N LYS A 107 3.06 25.42 6.13
CA LYS A 107 1.97 25.84 5.24
C LYS A 107 2.15 25.20 3.87
N LEU A 108 1.06 24.96 3.17
CA LEU A 108 1.10 24.41 1.82
C LEU A 108 1.84 25.32 0.83
N ASP A 109 1.74 26.64 1.03
CA ASP A 109 2.42 27.65 0.21
C ASP A 109 3.87 27.91 0.63
N ASP A 110 4.37 27.29 1.69
CA ASP A 110 5.76 27.42 2.07
C ASP A 110 6.67 26.92 0.95
N PRO A 111 7.72 27.68 0.58
CA PRO A 111 8.73 27.19 -0.35
C PRO A 111 9.56 26.08 0.31
N LEU A 112 9.98 25.11 -0.46
CA LEU A 112 10.79 23.96 0.00
C LEU A 112 12.04 24.43 0.74
N ALA A 113 12.70 25.49 0.26
CA ALA A 113 13.92 26.03 0.86
C ALA A 113 13.74 26.48 2.32
N LYS A 114 12.52 26.74 2.79
CA LYS A 114 12.23 27.06 4.19
C LYS A 114 12.43 25.87 5.12
N HIS A 115 12.17 24.66 4.62
CA HIS A 115 12.18 23.42 5.39
C HIS A 115 13.39 22.54 5.08
N VAL A 116 13.89 22.60 3.84
CA VAL A 116 15.03 21.81 3.34
C VAL A 116 15.94 22.70 2.52
N PRO A 117 16.71 23.60 3.16
CA PRO A 117 17.53 24.60 2.46
C PRO A 117 18.66 24.02 1.63
N GLU A 118 19.04 22.76 1.86
CA GLU A 118 20.08 22.05 1.13
C GLU A 118 19.68 21.77 -0.32
N ILE A 119 18.38 21.68 -0.60
CA ILE A 119 17.87 21.40 -1.96
C ILE A 119 17.74 22.71 -2.74
N THR A 120 18.83 23.13 -3.37
CA THR A 120 18.90 24.43 -4.07
C THR A 120 18.14 24.48 -5.40
N VAL A 121 18.05 23.35 -6.10
CA VAL A 121 17.41 23.24 -7.42
C VAL A 121 15.89 23.44 -7.37
N ALA A 122 15.25 23.12 -6.25
CA ALA A 122 13.81 23.21 -6.07
C ALA A 122 13.40 24.24 -4.99
N ARG A 123 14.26 25.22 -4.70
CA ARG A 123 14.07 26.14 -3.59
C ARG A 123 12.75 26.91 -3.58
N ASN A 124 12.20 27.20 -4.76
CA ASN A 124 10.95 27.96 -4.94
C ASN A 124 9.72 27.07 -5.10
N VAL A 125 9.91 25.74 -5.16
CA VAL A 125 8.81 24.77 -5.24
C VAL A 125 8.08 24.78 -3.90
N THR A 126 6.75 24.84 -3.94
CA THR A 126 5.93 24.84 -2.73
C THR A 126 5.67 23.41 -2.23
N VAL A 127 5.36 23.31 -0.93
CA VAL A 127 4.89 22.02 -0.35
C VAL A 127 3.68 21.49 -1.11
N TYR A 128 2.74 22.35 -1.49
CA TYR A 128 1.58 21.98 -2.30
C TYR A 128 1.98 21.34 -3.63
N GLN A 129 2.90 21.96 -4.37
CA GLN A 129 3.35 21.45 -5.67
C GLN A 129 4.01 20.06 -5.56
N LEU A 130 4.73 19.79 -4.46
CA LEU A 130 5.28 18.47 -4.19
C LEU A 130 4.17 17.44 -3.95
N LEU A 131 3.16 17.78 -3.13
CA LEU A 131 2.06 16.88 -2.80
C LEU A 131 1.21 16.50 -4.02
N VAL A 132 0.97 17.46 -4.93
CA VAL A 132 0.19 17.21 -6.16
C VAL A 132 1.05 16.82 -7.36
N GLN A 133 2.35 16.64 -7.17
CA GLN A 133 3.32 16.20 -8.18
C GLN A 133 3.38 17.14 -9.40
N THR A 134 3.35 18.46 -9.17
CA THR A 134 3.45 19.52 -10.22
C THR A 134 4.69 20.38 -10.02
N SER A 135 5.71 19.85 -9.39
CA SER A 135 6.95 20.59 -9.08
C SER A 135 7.93 20.71 -10.24
N GLY A 136 7.70 20.05 -11.35
CA GLY A 136 8.61 20.00 -12.50
C GLY A 136 9.37 18.71 -12.61
#